data_2dce5a4c75eeb2e3e6c9187875fa9227
#
_entry.id   2dce5a4c75eeb2e3e6c9187875fa9227
#
_cell.length_a   1.000
_cell.length_b   1.000
_cell.length_c   1.000
_cell.angle_alpha   90.00
_cell.angle_beta   90.00
_cell.angle_gamma   90.00
#
_symmetry.space_group_name_H-M   'P 1'
#
loop_
_entity.id
_entity.type
_entity.pdbx_description
1 polymer ?
#
loop_
_entity_poly.entity_id
_entity_poly.type
_entity_poly.pdbx_seq_one_letter_code
_entity_poly.pdbx_strand_id
1 'polypeptide(L)'
;MSQRQVTISAGPGISFRLPAALPYSLIVIITLIRSQIRHTLNRRIFLVYFVFTICPSLGGILQVMLPGPIPIAAIFFALGMFLMFSELQNRQINTDALTGLNNRAKTSAYLAARIPHAGREPFCLFMADIDYFKQINDRYGHVMGDNALALVADAFRALAKSCRTLFVSRYGGDEFLFTVSLEETSPEDLMKAFSESLKNKLEASDLPFQLNVSMGYTIAYDSDLTEKQLISRADASLYTAKNQNHLQR
;
A
#
# COMPACT_ATOMS: atom_id res chain seq x y z
N MET A 1 -37.41 16.21 -19.24
CA MET A 1 -36.97 14.88 -19.69
C MET A 1 -37.71 13.84 -18.88
N SER A 2 -38.66 13.15 -19.52
CA SER A 2 -39.56 12.19 -18.89
C SER A 2 -38.80 10.91 -18.51
N GLN A 3 -38.74 10.58 -17.22
CA GLN A 3 -38.23 9.28 -16.76
C GLN A 3 -39.21 8.19 -17.20
N ARG A 4 -38.79 7.35 -18.14
CA ARG A 4 -39.54 6.13 -18.46
C ARG A 4 -39.39 5.15 -17.29
N GLN A 5 -40.47 5.02 -16.53
CA GLN A 5 -40.60 3.98 -15.50
C GLN A 5 -41.00 2.67 -16.21
N VAL A 6 -40.17 1.65 -16.04
CA VAL A 6 -40.49 0.29 -16.48
C VAL A 6 -41.44 -0.34 -15.45
N THR A 7 -42.71 -0.45 -15.76
CA THR A 7 -43.72 -1.12 -14.94
C THR A 7 -43.93 -2.54 -15.45
N ILE A 8 -43.60 -3.55 -14.67
CA ILE A 8 -43.93 -4.95 -14.95
C ILE A 8 -45.20 -5.26 -14.16
N SER A 9 -46.31 -5.50 -14.86
CA SER A 9 -47.61 -5.86 -14.28
C SER A 9 -47.70 -7.37 -14.13
N ALA A 10 -47.79 -7.86 -12.91
CA ALA A 10 -48.10 -9.25 -12.60
C ALA A 10 -49.45 -9.31 -11.88
N GLY A 11 -50.56 -9.41 -12.66
CA GLY A 11 -51.91 -9.59 -12.14
C GLY A 11 -52.60 -8.32 -11.59
N PRO A 12 -53.90 -8.35 -11.36
CA PRO A 12 -54.67 -7.19 -10.94
C PRO A 12 -54.32 -6.82 -9.47
N GLY A 13 -53.54 -5.76 -9.32
CA GLY A 13 -53.33 -5.10 -8.00
C GLY A 13 -51.91 -4.95 -7.49
N ILE A 14 -50.90 -5.59 -8.09
CA ILE A 14 -49.51 -5.48 -7.59
C ILE A 14 -48.61 -4.90 -8.69
N SER A 15 -48.31 -3.61 -8.63
CA SER A 15 -47.27 -2.99 -9.45
C SER A 15 -45.91 -3.06 -8.72
N PHE A 16 -45.05 -3.97 -9.15
CA PHE A 16 -43.65 -3.97 -8.70
C PHE A 16 -42.90 -2.80 -9.36
N ARG A 17 -42.65 -1.77 -8.62
CA ARG A 17 -41.68 -0.72 -9.04
C ARG A 17 -40.29 -1.22 -8.78
N LEU A 18 -39.60 -1.73 -9.80
CA LEU A 18 -38.18 -2.01 -9.71
C LEU A 18 -37.45 -0.70 -9.38
N PRO A 19 -36.63 -0.65 -8.30
CA PRO A 19 -35.85 0.54 -8.00
C PRO A 19 -35.00 0.88 -9.22
N ALA A 20 -35.04 2.12 -9.69
CA ALA A 20 -34.24 2.59 -10.83
C ALA A 20 -32.72 2.36 -10.67
N ALA A 21 -32.28 2.11 -9.44
CA ALA A 21 -30.90 1.79 -9.10
C ALA A 21 -30.41 0.40 -9.59
N LEU A 22 -31.31 -0.59 -9.82
CA LEU A 22 -30.90 -1.95 -10.20
C LEU A 22 -30.15 -2.02 -11.54
N PRO A 23 -30.56 -1.36 -12.64
CA PRO A 23 -29.80 -1.38 -13.88
C PRO A 23 -28.42 -0.71 -13.75
N TYR A 24 -28.29 0.34 -12.92
CA TYR A 24 -26.99 0.98 -12.68
C TYR A 24 -26.04 0.08 -11.88
N SER A 25 -26.53 -0.61 -10.86
CA SER A 25 -25.69 -1.54 -10.09
C SER A 25 -25.22 -2.71 -10.95
N LEU A 26 -26.04 -3.22 -11.85
CA LEU A 26 -25.65 -4.28 -12.80
C LEU A 26 -24.53 -3.82 -13.75
N ILE A 27 -24.63 -2.60 -14.30
CA ILE A 27 -23.60 -2.02 -15.17
C ILE A 27 -22.28 -1.88 -14.41
N VAL A 28 -22.33 -1.38 -13.17
CA VAL A 28 -21.13 -1.22 -12.32
C VAL A 28 -20.49 -2.58 -12.02
N ILE A 29 -21.29 -3.59 -11.64
CA ILE A 29 -20.79 -4.94 -11.36
C ILE A 29 -20.12 -5.54 -12.60
N ILE A 30 -20.75 -5.45 -13.77
CA ILE A 30 -20.19 -5.96 -15.04
C ILE A 30 -18.86 -5.25 -15.35
N THR A 31 -18.78 -3.93 -15.15
CA THR A 31 -17.58 -3.15 -15.38
C THR A 31 -16.46 -3.54 -14.43
N LEU A 32 -16.77 -3.75 -13.15
CA LEU A 32 -15.82 -4.22 -12.14
C LEU A 32 -15.28 -5.62 -12.47
N ILE A 33 -16.16 -6.55 -12.86
CA ILE A 33 -15.75 -7.91 -13.26
C ILE A 33 -14.84 -7.87 -14.48
N ARG A 34 -15.18 -7.08 -15.51
CA ARG A 34 -14.33 -6.89 -16.69
C ARG A 34 -12.97 -6.30 -16.35
N SER A 35 -12.92 -5.32 -15.45
CA SER A 35 -11.67 -4.71 -14.95
C SER A 35 -10.79 -5.72 -14.21
N GLN A 36 -11.41 -6.60 -13.43
CA GLN A 36 -10.68 -7.66 -12.72
C GLN A 36 -10.10 -8.71 -13.70
N ILE A 37 -10.88 -9.12 -14.71
CA ILE A 37 -10.45 -10.07 -15.75
C ILE A 37 -9.26 -9.49 -16.55
N ARG A 38 -9.27 -8.18 -16.82
CA ARG A 38 -8.17 -7.48 -17.50
C ARG A 38 -6.98 -7.13 -16.60
N HIS A 39 -6.98 -7.54 -15.32
CA HIS A 39 -5.98 -7.22 -14.32
C HIS A 39 -5.67 -5.71 -14.18
N THR A 40 -6.62 -4.86 -14.53
CA THR A 40 -6.47 -3.39 -14.45
C THR A 40 -6.76 -2.83 -13.06
N LEU A 41 -7.44 -3.59 -12.20
CA LEU A 41 -7.81 -3.16 -10.85
C LEU A 41 -7.21 -4.09 -9.79
N ASN A 42 -6.64 -3.52 -8.74
CA ASN A 42 -6.15 -4.29 -7.60
C ASN A 42 -7.33 -5.02 -6.90
N ARG A 43 -7.13 -6.30 -6.53
CA ARG A 43 -8.14 -7.17 -5.91
C ARG A 43 -8.85 -6.52 -4.71
N ARG A 44 -8.11 -5.77 -3.88
CA ARG A 44 -8.70 -5.07 -2.72
C ARG A 44 -9.62 -3.93 -3.14
N ILE A 45 -9.21 -3.13 -4.12
CA ILE A 45 -10.02 -2.04 -4.68
C ILE A 45 -11.31 -2.61 -5.29
N PHE A 46 -11.19 -3.69 -6.04
CA PHE A 46 -12.34 -4.41 -6.58
C PHE A 46 -13.33 -4.80 -5.49
N LEU A 47 -12.86 -5.42 -4.38
CA LEU A 47 -13.72 -5.85 -3.28
C LEU A 47 -14.47 -4.68 -2.63
N VAL A 48 -13.82 -3.53 -2.44
CA VAL A 48 -14.46 -2.35 -1.86
C VAL A 48 -15.59 -1.84 -2.72
N TYR A 49 -15.35 -1.63 -4.02
CA TYR A 49 -16.39 -1.18 -4.92
C TYR A 49 -17.51 -2.21 -5.11
N PHE A 50 -17.15 -3.49 -5.10
CA PHE A 50 -18.12 -4.59 -5.19
C PHE A 50 -19.06 -4.61 -4.00
N VAL A 51 -18.54 -4.54 -2.77
CA VAL A 51 -19.33 -4.48 -1.53
C VAL A 51 -20.19 -3.20 -1.51
N PHE A 52 -19.61 -2.05 -1.84
CA PHE A 52 -20.33 -0.78 -1.90
C PHE A 52 -21.51 -0.81 -2.91
N THR A 53 -21.39 -1.57 -3.99
CA THR A 53 -22.45 -1.70 -4.98
C THR A 53 -23.50 -2.75 -4.57
N ILE A 54 -23.09 -3.87 -3.99
CA ILE A 54 -23.97 -4.98 -3.61
C ILE A 54 -24.80 -4.66 -2.38
N CYS A 55 -24.23 -4.06 -1.35
CA CYS A 55 -24.94 -3.77 -0.11
C CYS A 55 -26.22 -2.94 -0.33
N PRO A 56 -26.20 -1.78 -0.98
CA PRO A 56 -27.41 -1.01 -1.24
C PRO A 56 -28.40 -1.73 -2.15
N SER A 57 -27.91 -2.50 -3.14
CA SER A 57 -28.77 -3.26 -4.06
C SER A 57 -29.55 -4.34 -3.32
N LEU A 58 -28.87 -5.07 -2.43
CA LEU A 58 -29.48 -6.09 -1.56
C LEU A 58 -30.50 -5.45 -0.60
N GLY A 59 -30.14 -4.32 0.02
CA GLY A 59 -31.04 -3.56 0.87
C GLY A 59 -32.32 -3.11 0.17
N GLY A 60 -32.19 -2.66 -1.10
CA GLY A 60 -33.32 -2.28 -1.94
C GLY A 60 -34.25 -3.45 -2.27
N ILE A 61 -33.69 -4.61 -2.58
CA ILE A 61 -34.47 -5.84 -2.84
C ILE A 61 -35.21 -6.28 -1.57
N LEU A 62 -34.52 -6.31 -0.43
CA LEU A 62 -35.11 -6.68 0.87
C LEU A 62 -36.23 -5.70 1.29
N GLN A 63 -36.05 -4.40 1.03
CA GLN A 63 -37.08 -3.39 1.31
C GLN A 63 -38.37 -3.63 0.53
N VAL A 64 -38.26 -4.13 -0.71
CA VAL A 64 -39.42 -4.48 -1.53
C VAL A 64 -40.10 -5.79 -1.07
N MET A 65 -39.27 -6.77 -0.66
CA MET A 65 -39.76 -8.08 -0.21
C MET A 65 -40.36 -8.05 1.21
N LEU A 66 -39.84 -7.17 2.06
CA LEU A 66 -40.24 -7.00 3.46
C LEU A 66 -40.77 -5.58 3.68
N PRO A 67 -41.95 -5.24 3.13
CA PRO A 67 -42.51 -3.91 3.31
C PRO A 67 -42.84 -3.68 4.78
N GLY A 68 -42.29 -2.60 5.33
CA GLY A 68 -42.48 -2.25 6.74
C GLY A 68 -41.95 -0.85 7.05
N PRO A 69 -42.12 -0.37 8.28
CA PRO A 69 -41.67 0.96 8.68
C PRO A 69 -40.15 1.10 8.80
N ILE A 70 -39.42 -0.02 8.76
CA ILE A 70 -37.96 -0.03 8.90
C ILE A 70 -37.30 0.28 7.54
N PRO A 71 -36.46 1.31 7.44
CA PRO A 71 -35.79 1.69 6.20
C PRO A 71 -34.57 0.78 5.92
N ILE A 72 -34.82 -0.48 5.55
CA ILE A 72 -33.79 -1.52 5.31
C ILE A 72 -32.78 -1.05 4.27
N ALA A 73 -33.25 -0.45 3.17
CA ALA A 73 -32.38 0.06 2.11
C ALA A 73 -31.38 1.11 2.61
N ALA A 74 -31.82 2.01 3.50
CA ALA A 74 -30.98 3.04 4.09
C ALA A 74 -29.92 2.43 5.04
N ILE A 75 -30.27 1.39 5.80
CA ILE A 75 -29.33 0.68 6.67
C ILE A 75 -28.23 0.02 5.85
N PHE A 76 -28.56 -0.68 4.78
CA PHE A 76 -27.60 -1.32 3.90
C PHE A 76 -26.72 -0.30 3.15
N PHE A 77 -27.29 0.84 2.76
CA PHE A 77 -26.51 1.93 2.16
C PHE A 77 -25.51 2.52 3.17
N ALA A 78 -25.94 2.78 4.41
CA ALA A 78 -25.06 3.27 5.47
C ALA A 78 -23.94 2.28 5.78
N LEU A 79 -24.25 0.97 5.81
CA LEU A 79 -23.24 -0.09 5.99
C LEU A 79 -22.21 -0.08 4.85
N GLY A 80 -22.65 0.00 3.59
CA GLY A 80 -21.76 0.10 2.45
C GLY A 80 -20.85 1.32 2.49
N MET A 81 -21.40 2.48 2.85
CA MET A 81 -20.63 3.73 3.08
C MET A 81 -19.62 3.58 4.21
N PHE A 82 -20.00 2.97 5.32
CA PHE A 82 -19.11 2.75 6.46
C PHE A 82 -17.93 1.84 6.09
N LEU A 83 -18.18 0.74 5.38
CA LEU A 83 -17.12 -0.18 4.93
C LEU A 83 -16.17 0.49 3.93
N MET A 84 -16.70 1.29 3.00
CA MET A 84 -15.89 2.08 2.07
C MET A 84 -15.04 3.12 2.82
N PHE A 85 -15.62 3.86 3.73
CA PHE A 85 -14.92 4.86 4.54
C PHE A 85 -13.81 4.23 5.39
N SER A 86 -14.09 3.10 6.04
CA SER A 86 -13.13 2.34 6.83
C SER A 86 -11.91 1.91 6.01
N GLU A 87 -12.13 1.44 4.76
CA GLU A 87 -11.02 1.06 3.88
C GLU A 87 -10.20 2.27 3.41
N LEU A 88 -10.86 3.40 3.13
CA LEU A 88 -10.16 4.64 2.78
C LEU A 88 -9.29 5.15 3.95
N GLN A 89 -9.81 5.12 5.17
CA GLN A 89 -9.05 5.46 6.38
C GLN A 89 -7.85 4.52 6.58
N ASN A 90 -8.05 3.21 6.43
CA ASN A 90 -6.96 2.23 6.54
C ASN A 90 -5.83 2.48 5.55
N ARG A 91 -6.10 3.03 4.37
CA ARG A 91 -5.07 3.39 3.39
C ARG A 91 -4.24 4.58 3.85
N GLN A 92 -4.90 5.63 4.35
CA GLN A 92 -4.20 6.82 4.86
C GLN A 92 -3.34 6.49 6.09
N ILE A 93 -3.76 5.51 6.92
CA ILE A 93 -3.03 5.06 8.11
C ILE A 93 -1.78 4.23 7.74
N ASN A 94 -1.73 3.58 6.58
CA ASN A 94 -0.72 2.57 6.22
C ASN A 94 0.33 3.04 5.21
N THR A 95 0.20 4.25 4.65
CA THR A 95 1.13 4.81 3.66
C THR A 95 1.72 6.13 4.13
N ASP A 96 2.95 6.40 3.73
CA ASP A 96 3.59 7.70 3.88
C ASP A 96 3.10 8.65 2.76
N ALA A 97 2.59 9.82 3.14
CA ALA A 97 1.94 10.73 2.21
C ALA A 97 2.90 11.34 1.17
N LEU A 98 4.18 11.52 1.53
CA LEU A 98 5.18 12.10 0.64
C LEU A 98 5.69 11.08 -0.37
N THR A 99 6.08 9.91 0.11
CA THR A 99 6.75 8.91 -0.72
C THR A 99 5.79 7.89 -1.33
N GLY A 100 4.56 7.76 -0.81
CA GLY A 100 3.60 6.72 -1.21
C GLY A 100 4.03 5.29 -0.87
N LEU A 101 5.14 5.10 -0.17
CA LEU A 101 5.58 3.81 0.37
C LEU A 101 4.76 3.45 1.61
N ASN A 102 4.90 2.21 2.10
CA ASN A 102 4.35 1.88 3.41
C ASN A 102 4.98 2.78 4.49
N ASN A 103 4.26 3.00 5.57
CA ASN A 103 4.77 3.73 6.73
C ASN A 103 5.17 2.79 7.87
N ARG A 104 5.65 3.36 8.99
CA ARG A 104 6.07 2.63 10.18
C ARG A 104 4.97 1.72 10.76
N ALA A 105 3.71 2.18 10.79
CA ALA A 105 2.59 1.39 11.31
C ALA A 105 2.37 0.12 10.46
N LYS A 106 2.46 0.25 9.14
CA LYS A 106 2.38 -0.89 8.21
C LYS A 106 3.56 -1.83 8.35
N THR A 107 4.76 -1.30 8.63
CA THR A 107 5.96 -2.09 8.90
C THR A 107 5.78 -2.98 10.12
N SER A 108 5.32 -2.43 11.25
CA SER A 108 5.08 -3.21 12.46
C SER A 108 4.06 -4.31 12.23
N ALA A 109 2.96 -4.02 11.55
CA ALA A 109 1.94 -5.02 11.20
C ALA A 109 2.50 -6.12 10.27
N TYR A 110 3.36 -5.75 9.31
CA TYR A 110 4.01 -6.71 8.40
C TYR A 110 4.99 -7.60 9.15
N LEU A 111 5.87 -7.03 9.97
CA LEU A 111 6.87 -7.78 10.74
C LEU A 111 6.22 -8.70 11.78
N ALA A 112 5.16 -8.25 12.45
CA ALA A 112 4.38 -9.07 13.38
C ALA A 112 3.80 -10.33 12.70
N ALA A 113 3.41 -10.23 11.43
CA ALA A 113 2.93 -11.36 10.65
C ALA A 113 4.08 -12.23 10.06
N ARG A 114 5.24 -11.64 9.77
CA ARG A 114 6.35 -12.32 9.06
C ARG A 114 7.30 -13.06 10.01
N ILE A 115 7.65 -12.45 11.16
CA ILE A 115 8.62 -13.00 12.12
C ILE A 115 8.25 -14.41 12.59
N PRO A 116 6.98 -14.74 12.94
CA PRO A 116 6.63 -16.10 13.35
C PRO A 116 6.92 -17.20 12.32
N HIS A 117 7.12 -16.82 11.07
CA HIS A 117 7.42 -17.76 9.98
C HIS A 117 8.91 -17.77 9.59
N ALA A 118 9.76 -16.93 10.21
CA ALA A 118 11.17 -16.75 9.84
C ALA A 118 12.00 -18.05 9.91
N GLY A 119 11.66 -18.98 10.80
CA GLY A 119 12.33 -20.27 10.88
C GLY A 119 12.10 -21.20 9.67
N ARG A 120 11.00 -20.99 8.93
CA ARG A 120 10.68 -21.75 7.70
C ARG A 120 10.97 -20.96 6.43
N GLU A 121 10.75 -19.67 6.49
CA GLU A 121 10.89 -18.73 5.39
C GLU A 121 11.79 -17.57 5.82
N PRO A 122 13.11 -17.77 5.88
CA PRO A 122 14.02 -16.75 6.34
C PRO A 122 14.00 -15.54 5.41
N PHE A 123 14.18 -14.36 6.02
CA PHE A 123 14.18 -13.11 5.28
C PHE A 123 15.26 -12.16 5.78
N CYS A 124 15.70 -11.29 4.90
CA CYS A 124 16.59 -10.20 5.25
C CYS A 124 15.79 -8.93 5.55
N LEU A 125 16.15 -8.23 6.63
CA LEU A 125 15.64 -6.92 6.98
C LEU A 125 16.76 -5.90 6.87
N PHE A 126 16.51 -4.83 6.13
CA PHE A 126 17.41 -3.71 5.93
C PHE A 126 16.91 -2.45 6.61
N MET A 127 17.85 -1.69 7.17
CA MET A 127 17.68 -0.27 7.45
C MET A 127 18.53 0.53 6.47
N ALA A 128 17.94 1.56 5.90
CA ALA A 128 18.61 2.48 4.99
C ALA A 128 18.34 3.92 5.41
N ASP A 129 19.31 4.80 5.19
CA ASP A 129 19.22 6.21 5.60
C ASP A 129 19.95 7.07 4.56
N ILE A 130 19.39 8.23 4.25
CA ILE A 130 19.99 9.18 3.30
C ILE A 130 21.16 9.89 3.95
N ASP A 131 22.35 9.72 3.38
CA ASP A 131 23.56 10.33 3.89
C ASP A 131 23.44 11.86 3.85
N TYR A 132 23.76 12.49 4.99
CA TYR A 132 23.77 13.96 5.14
C TYR A 132 22.44 14.66 4.81
N PHE A 133 21.30 13.98 4.99
CA PHE A 133 19.99 14.53 4.66
C PHE A 133 19.70 15.89 5.29
N LYS A 134 20.12 16.09 6.55
CA LYS A 134 20.02 17.39 7.20
C LYS A 134 20.77 18.49 6.44
N GLN A 135 21.98 18.19 5.95
CA GLN A 135 22.77 19.17 5.17
C GLN A 135 22.10 19.49 3.82
N ILE A 136 21.43 18.50 3.20
CA ILE A 136 20.62 18.74 1.99
C ILE A 136 19.50 19.75 2.31
N ASN A 137 18.75 19.52 3.39
CA ASN A 137 17.70 20.45 3.82
C ASN A 137 18.24 21.84 4.15
N ASP A 138 19.33 21.93 4.91
CA ASP A 138 19.91 23.20 5.35
C ASP A 138 20.47 24.01 4.16
N ARG A 139 20.99 23.34 3.14
CA ARG A 139 21.61 24.01 1.98
C ARG A 139 20.65 24.30 0.83
N TYR A 140 19.71 23.39 0.56
CA TYR A 140 18.85 23.44 -0.62
C TYR A 140 17.36 23.60 -0.27
N GLY A 141 17.03 23.62 1.03
CA GLY A 141 15.66 23.76 1.52
C GLY A 141 14.88 22.45 1.58
N HIS A 142 13.82 22.45 2.38
CA HIS A 142 13.00 21.25 2.63
C HIS A 142 12.34 20.68 1.37
N VAL A 143 12.00 21.51 0.40
CA VAL A 143 11.42 21.05 -0.88
C VAL A 143 12.39 20.14 -1.63
N MET A 144 13.69 20.47 -1.62
CA MET A 144 14.73 19.62 -2.23
C MET A 144 14.98 18.36 -1.43
N GLY A 145 14.86 18.41 -0.09
CA GLY A 145 14.86 17.21 0.75
C GLY A 145 13.67 16.29 0.44
N ASP A 146 12.49 16.83 0.27
CA ASP A 146 11.29 16.08 -0.13
C ASP A 146 11.47 15.42 -1.51
N ASN A 147 12.08 16.12 -2.47
CA ASN A 147 12.42 15.56 -3.78
C ASN A 147 13.44 14.40 -3.65
N ALA A 148 14.44 14.54 -2.77
CA ALA A 148 15.40 13.45 -2.50
C ALA A 148 14.70 12.20 -1.92
N LEU A 149 13.78 12.38 -0.96
CA LEU A 149 12.98 11.29 -0.40
C LEU A 149 12.09 10.62 -1.46
N ALA A 150 11.47 11.40 -2.32
CA ALA A 150 10.63 10.90 -3.41
C ALA A 150 11.47 10.09 -4.43
N LEU A 151 12.69 10.56 -4.75
CA LEU A 151 13.60 9.89 -5.66
C LEU A 151 14.07 8.53 -5.11
N VAL A 152 14.42 8.45 -3.82
CA VAL A 152 14.74 7.19 -3.14
C VAL A 152 13.55 6.23 -3.19
N ALA A 153 12.34 6.73 -2.94
CA ALA A 153 11.12 5.94 -3.04
C ALA A 153 10.87 5.41 -4.46
N ASP A 154 11.19 6.21 -5.49
CA ASP A 154 11.08 5.80 -6.89
C ASP A 154 12.10 4.72 -7.25
N ALA A 155 13.31 4.77 -6.67
CA ALA A 155 14.30 3.72 -6.83
C ALA A 155 13.81 2.39 -6.22
N PHE A 156 13.21 2.41 -5.04
CA PHE A 156 12.57 1.22 -4.43
C PHE A 156 11.39 0.70 -5.26
N ARG A 157 10.54 1.59 -5.81
CA ARG A 157 9.43 1.15 -6.68
C ARG A 157 9.91 0.50 -7.96
N ALA A 158 11.02 0.97 -8.52
CA ALA A 158 11.63 0.34 -9.70
C ALA A 158 12.14 -1.07 -9.33
N LEU A 159 12.81 -1.22 -8.19
CA LEU A 159 13.31 -2.49 -7.68
C LEU A 159 12.18 -3.49 -7.39
N ALA A 160 11.04 -3.03 -6.85
CA ALA A 160 9.87 -3.86 -6.56
C ALA A 160 9.22 -4.47 -7.81
N LYS A 161 9.54 -4.00 -9.02
CA LYS A 161 9.06 -4.62 -10.26
C LYS A 161 9.79 -5.92 -10.59
N SER A 162 11.04 -6.05 -10.16
CA SER A 162 11.90 -7.22 -10.38
C SER A 162 11.99 -8.13 -9.15
N CYS A 163 11.63 -7.65 -7.96
CA CYS A 163 11.70 -8.39 -6.71
C CYS A 163 10.29 -8.52 -6.10
N ARG A 164 9.73 -9.73 -6.14
CA ARG A 164 8.33 -10.01 -5.80
C ARG A 164 8.05 -10.00 -4.29
N THR A 165 9.03 -10.36 -3.47
CA THR A 165 8.92 -10.45 -2.01
C THR A 165 9.37 -9.16 -1.33
N LEU A 166 9.77 -8.14 -2.09
CA LEU A 166 10.24 -6.87 -1.58
C LEU A 166 9.09 -6.12 -0.88
N PHE A 167 9.22 -5.93 0.42
CA PHE A 167 8.41 -5.01 1.20
C PHE A 167 9.25 -3.78 1.51
N VAL A 168 8.71 -2.58 1.27
CA VAL A 168 9.42 -1.32 1.52
C VAL A 168 8.53 -0.36 2.27
N SER A 169 9.15 0.39 3.20
CA SER A 169 8.49 1.44 3.98
C SER A 169 9.43 2.63 4.23
N ARG A 170 8.85 3.81 4.37
CA ARG A 170 9.51 4.94 5.04
C ARG A 170 9.26 4.78 6.54
N TYR A 171 10.33 4.50 7.28
CA TYR A 171 10.24 4.15 8.70
C TYR A 171 10.27 5.39 9.61
N GLY A 172 11.01 6.41 9.23
CA GLY A 172 11.15 7.69 9.93
C GLY A 172 11.65 8.76 8.97
N GLY A 173 11.87 9.96 9.37
CA GLY A 173 12.37 11.10 8.59
C GLY A 173 13.03 10.78 7.24
N ASP A 174 14.29 10.43 7.26
CA ASP A 174 15.14 10.00 6.14
C ASP A 174 15.44 8.49 6.13
N GLU A 175 14.80 7.73 7.05
CA GLU A 175 15.02 6.31 7.23
C GLU A 175 14.01 5.48 6.45
N PHE A 176 14.51 4.46 5.76
CA PHE A 176 13.72 3.46 5.05
C PHE A 176 14.00 2.07 5.61
N LEU A 177 12.94 1.28 5.76
CA LEU A 177 13.05 -0.13 6.13
C LEU A 177 12.51 -0.98 4.98
N PHE A 178 13.24 -2.01 4.60
CA PHE A 178 12.76 -2.95 3.59
C PHE A 178 13.18 -4.38 3.92
N THR A 179 12.43 -5.34 3.38
CA THR A 179 12.70 -6.76 3.58
C THR A 179 12.61 -7.51 2.26
N VAL A 180 13.33 -8.62 2.18
CA VAL A 180 13.27 -9.55 1.05
C VAL A 180 13.43 -10.98 1.54
N SER A 181 12.80 -11.95 0.86
CA SER A 181 13.04 -13.38 1.10
C SER A 181 14.44 -13.77 0.64
N LEU A 182 15.17 -14.54 1.44
CA LEU A 182 16.48 -15.08 1.06
C LEU A 182 16.40 -16.12 -0.06
N GLU A 183 15.21 -16.66 -0.33
CA GLU A 183 15.00 -17.55 -1.48
C GLU A 183 14.99 -16.79 -2.82
N GLU A 184 14.72 -15.49 -2.80
CA GLU A 184 14.61 -14.69 -4.03
C GLU A 184 15.92 -14.01 -4.42
N THR A 185 16.65 -13.45 -3.47
CA THR A 185 17.90 -12.72 -3.74
C THR A 185 18.79 -12.65 -2.49
N SER A 186 20.10 -12.53 -2.70
CA SER A 186 21.05 -12.26 -1.63
C SER A 186 20.96 -10.81 -1.14
N PRO A 187 21.33 -10.52 0.12
CA PRO A 187 21.40 -9.16 0.63
C PRO A 187 22.31 -8.24 -0.22
N GLU A 188 23.46 -8.75 -0.64
CA GLU A 188 24.46 -8.02 -1.41
C GLU A 188 23.94 -7.66 -2.82
N ASP A 189 23.29 -8.61 -3.50
CA ASP A 189 22.70 -8.40 -4.83
C ASP A 189 21.57 -7.38 -4.77
N LEU A 190 20.73 -7.43 -3.71
CA LEU A 190 19.66 -6.45 -3.51
C LEU A 190 20.22 -5.04 -3.28
N MET A 191 21.25 -4.89 -2.43
CA MET A 191 21.92 -3.61 -2.17
C MET A 191 22.53 -3.04 -3.46
N LYS A 192 23.16 -3.87 -4.27
CA LYS A 192 23.73 -3.48 -5.56
C LYS A 192 22.63 -3.04 -6.53
N ALA A 193 21.58 -3.83 -6.67
CA ALA A 193 20.44 -3.50 -7.54
C ALA A 193 19.75 -2.19 -7.12
N PHE A 194 19.61 -1.96 -5.80
CA PHE A 194 19.10 -0.68 -5.29
C PHE A 194 20.03 0.48 -5.65
N SER A 195 21.34 0.33 -5.43
CA SER A 195 22.32 1.38 -5.72
C SER A 195 22.33 1.74 -7.21
N GLU A 196 22.23 0.76 -8.10
CA GLU A 196 22.12 0.97 -9.55
C GLU A 196 20.79 1.67 -9.91
N SER A 197 19.67 1.25 -9.29
CA SER A 197 18.37 1.89 -9.48
C SER A 197 18.39 3.35 -9.04
N LEU A 198 18.97 3.63 -7.88
CA LEU A 198 19.09 4.99 -7.33
C LEU A 198 19.96 5.87 -8.25
N LYS A 199 21.11 5.36 -8.70
CA LYS A 199 22.00 6.06 -9.62
C LYS A 199 21.28 6.44 -10.91
N ASN A 200 20.58 5.50 -11.54
CA ASN A 200 19.81 5.75 -12.77
C ASN A 200 18.72 6.81 -12.57
N LYS A 201 18.07 6.80 -11.40
CA LYS A 201 17.07 7.82 -11.06
C LYS A 201 17.68 9.18 -10.82
N LEU A 202 18.84 9.23 -10.18
CA LEU A 202 19.56 10.48 -9.91
C LEU A 202 20.09 11.11 -11.22
N GLU A 203 20.64 10.32 -12.12
CA GLU A 203 21.12 10.79 -13.44
C GLU A 203 19.97 11.34 -14.32
N ALA A 204 18.74 10.81 -14.13
CA ALA A 204 17.55 11.28 -14.82
C ALA A 204 16.83 12.44 -14.10
N SER A 205 17.35 12.91 -12.98
CA SER A 205 16.75 13.97 -12.14
C SER A 205 17.48 15.30 -12.31
N ASP A 206 16.79 16.40 -11.98
CA ASP A 206 17.37 17.73 -11.95
C ASP A 206 17.92 18.10 -10.56
N LEU A 207 18.24 17.12 -9.71
CA LEU A 207 18.77 17.39 -8.37
C LEU A 207 20.20 17.98 -8.45
N PRO A 208 20.45 19.14 -7.81
CA PRO A 208 21.74 19.84 -7.90
C PRO A 208 22.82 19.27 -6.96
N PHE A 209 22.63 18.05 -6.42
CA PHE A 209 23.52 17.40 -5.46
C PHE A 209 23.58 15.88 -5.68
N GLN A 210 24.64 15.28 -5.19
CA GLN A 210 24.77 13.81 -5.13
C GLN A 210 23.94 13.28 -3.96
N LEU A 211 23.26 12.17 -4.19
CA LEU A 211 22.45 11.49 -3.20
C LEU A 211 23.02 10.10 -2.93
N ASN A 212 23.41 9.84 -1.70
CA ASN A 212 23.87 8.54 -1.26
C ASN A 212 22.97 8.01 -0.15
N VAL A 213 22.85 6.70 -0.08
CA VAL A 213 22.05 5.98 0.91
C VAL A 213 22.93 4.92 1.54
N SER A 214 23.17 5.03 2.84
CA SER A 214 23.83 4.00 3.63
C SER A 214 22.83 2.91 3.99
N MET A 215 23.24 1.65 3.96
CA MET A 215 22.38 0.50 4.25
C MET A 215 23.07 -0.46 5.21
N GLY A 216 22.30 -0.99 6.14
CA GLY A 216 22.70 -2.08 7.01
C GLY A 216 21.61 -3.15 7.02
N TYR A 217 21.97 -4.41 7.27
CA TYR A 217 20.99 -5.47 7.28
C TYR A 217 21.23 -6.51 8.38
N THR A 218 20.19 -7.27 8.65
CA THR A 218 20.21 -8.48 9.48
C THR A 218 19.32 -9.53 8.87
N ILE A 219 19.59 -10.80 9.18
CA ILE A 219 18.80 -11.91 8.69
C ILE A 219 17.97 -12.48 9.84
N ALA A 220 16.68 -12.67 9.58
CA ALA A 220 15.75 -13.35 10.47
C ALA A 220 15.68 -14.82 10.10
N TYR A 221 16.25 -15.66 10.94
CA TYR A 221 16.19 -17.14 10.87
C TYR A 221 15.31 -17.75 11.96
N ASP A 222 14.96 -16.95 12.98
CA ASP A 222 14.35 -17.40 14.20
C ASP A 222 12.97 -16.75 14.39
N SER A 223 11.97 -17.58 14.69
CA SER A 223 10.61 -17.15 14.98
C SER A 223 10.45 -16.49 16.36
N ASP A 224 11.43 -16.65 17.25
CA ASP A 224 11.40 -16.09 18.61
C ASP A 224 11.95 -14.65 18.69
N LEU A 225 12.42 -14.10 17.57
CA LEU A 225 12.86 -12.70 17.49
C LEU A 225 11.68 -11.74 17.65
N THR A 226 11.90 -10.71 18.44
CA THR A 226 10.96 -9.58 18.48
C THR A 226 11.25 -8.59 17.35
N GLU A 227 10.24 -7.84 16.91
CA GLU A 227 10.40 -6.73 15.96
C GLU A 227 11.52 -5.76 16.40
N LYS A 228 11.52 -5.39 17.69
CA LYS A 228 12.51 -4.47 18.26
C LYS A 228 13.95 -5.00 18.16
N GLN A 229 14.16 -6.28 18.43
CA GLN A 229 15.49 -6.90 18.32
C GLN A 229 15.97 -6.95 16.87
N LEU A 230 15.07 -7.28 15.95
CA LEU A 230 15.40 -7.38 14.53
C LEU A 230 15.78 -6.01 13.96
N ILE A 231 14.99 -4.98 14.25
CA ILE A 231 15.28 -3.60 13.83
C ILE A 231 16.59 -3.11 14.46
N SER A 232 16.79 -3.33 15.76
CA SER A 232 18.02 -2.91 16.44
C SER A 232 19.30 -3.55 15.85
N ARG A 233 19.22 -4.81 15.39
CA ARG A 233 20.37 -5.47 14.73
C ARG A 233 20.66 -4.84 13.36
N ALA A 234 19.64 -4.52 12.57
CA ALA A 234 19.82 -3.87 11.28
C ALA A 234 20.34 -2.43 11.44
N ASP A 235 19.88 -1.71 12.45
CA ASP A 235 20.33 -0.36 12.77
C ASP A 235 21.81 -0.36 13.21
N ALA A 236 22.24 -1.30 14.03
CA ALA A 236 23.64 -1.47 14.40
C ALA A 236 24.53 -1.76 13.17
N SER A 237 24.03 -2.55 12.21
CA SER A 237 24.72 -2.80 10.95
C SER A 237 24.80 -1.52 10.10
N LEU A 238 23.72 -0.74 9.99
CA LEU A 238 23.71 0.56 9.31
C LEU A 238 24.70 1.55 9.94
N TYR A 239 24.74 1.64 11.26
CA TYR A 239 25.70 2.49 11.96
C TYR A 239 27.15 2.15 11.61
N THR A 240 27.46 0.85 11.53
CA THR A 240 28.81 0.38 11.13
C THR A 240 29.12 0.77 9.69
N ALA A 241 28.17 0.61 8.77
CA ALA A 241 28.32 1.00 7.36
C ALA A 241 28.54 2.51 7.21
N LYS A 242 27.77 3.34 7.93
CA LYS A 242 27.95 4.80 7.94
C LYS A 242 29.37 5.20 8.39
N ASN A 243 29.87 4.62 9.47
CA ASN A 243 31.21 4.92 9.97
C ASN A 243 32.30 4.55 8.95
N GLN A 244 32.17 3.44 8.25
CA GLN A 244 33.12 3.03 7.20
C GLN A 244 33.10 4.00 6.01
N ASN A 245 31.95 4.44 5.58
CA ASN A 245 31.79 5.42 4.50
C ASN A 245 32.36 6.81 4.87
N HIS A 246 32.29 7.19 6.16
CA HIS A 246 32.86 8.45 6.66
C HIS A 246 34.39 8.43 6.73
N LEU A 247 35.03 7.26 6.94
CA LEU A 247 36.49 7.11 7.02
C LEU A 247 37.16 7.04 5.63
N GLN A 248 36.38 6.78 4.57
CA GLN A 248 36.91 6.68 3.20
C GLN A 248 36.82 7.98 2.38
N ARG A 249 36.32 9.05 2.98
CA ARG A 249 36.21 10.40 2.39
C ARG A 249 37.04 11.42 3.14
#